data_267b4b76d89ce34fe6e334e8baad9e96
#
_entry.id   267b4b76d89ce34fe6e334e8baad9e96
#
_cell.length_a   1.000
_cell.length_b   1.000
_cell.length_c   1.000
_cell.angle_alpha   90.00
_cell.angle_beta   90.00
_cell.angle_gamma   90.00
#
_symmetry.space_group_name_H-M   'P 1'
#
loop_
_entity.id
_entity.type
_entity.pdbx_description
1 polymer ?
#
loop_
_entity_poly.entity_id
_entity_poly.type
_entity_poly.pdbx_seq_one_letter_code
_entity_poly.pdbx_strand_id
1 'polypeptide(L)'
;MIYIFAALHSEVKTIISNYDLKKCESVVGSFVQFKNDDIMLTLTGPGPVRVAVAVGAVLGKESYSKWGDEPIILLVGSAAFPSSKTDSIKIGDMCLINKLTNMDSGRTFYPDMIIKTDISEASIITGSRLMVTRDNLFDSGLAGDSNCANTHEVSESFQMDELYDMEAAAFYEAAAEFTSPDKIHVLKLVSDMGEASAVTRESLENQFALQYDTIREYVNLLLRKESAEYDNCNEVLWKTADKLAAKVAIDGRFSVTMENELRQILKYAVLVEDEKSVTAETSMNIGIVQMIDGLYQNEKLPARDKRSGKEILNELRKYVQ
;
A
#
# COMPACT_ATOMS: atom_id res chain seq x y z
N MET A 1 -1.13 14.24 5.47
CA MET A 1 0.21 14.17 4.80
C MET A 1 0.33 12.86 4.04
N ILE A 2 0.74 12.89 2.77
CA ILE A 2 0.98 11.68 1.98
C ILE A 2 2.45 11.29 2.09
N TYR A 3 2.70 9.99 2.30
CA TYR A 3 4.05 9.42 2.33
C TYR A 3 4.33 8.70 1.01
N ILE A 4 5.26 9.27 0.22
CA ILE A 4 5.68 8.68 -1.06
C ILE A 4 7.02 7.97 -0.86
N PHE A 5 7.11 6.74 -1.33
CA PHE A 5 8.33 5.94 -1.36
C PHE A 5 8.73 5.63 -2.80
N ALA A 6 10.02 5.66 -3.09
CA ALA A 6 10.56 5.27 -4.38
C ALA A 6 11.95 4.67 -4.21
N ALA A 7 12.31 3.73 -5.07
CA ALA A 7 13.65 3.13 -5.02
C ALA A 7 14.72 4.09 -5.53
N LEU A 8 14.46 4.78 -6.63
CA LEU A 8 15.44 5.58 -7.34
C LEU A 8 15.00 7.05 -7.45
N HIS A 9 15.98 7.95 -7.40
CA HIS A 9 15.73 9.38 -7.61
C HIS A 9 15.15 9.67 -9.02
N SER A 10 15.57 8.92 -10.04
CA SER A 10 15.08 9.03 -11.41
C SER A 10 13.57 8.80 -11.54
N GLU A 11 12.97 8.00 -10.68
CA GLU A 11 11.53 7.69 -10.68
C GLU A 11 10.68 8.86 -10.16
N VAL A 12 11.24 9.72 -9.32
CA VAL A 12 10.49 10.77 -8.60
C VAL A 12 11.04 12.18 -8.77
N LYS A 13 12.02 12.37 -9.66
CA LYS A 13 12.65 13.68 -9.92
C LYS A 13 11.62 14.74 -10.32
N THR A 14 10.64 14.37 -11.14
CA THR A 14 9.54 15.24 -11.56
C THR A 14 8.60 15.58 -10.41
N ILE A 15 8.30 14.63 -9.53
CA ILE A 15 7.51 14.86 -8.32
C ILE A 15 8.24 15.88 -7.41
N ILE A 16 9.53 15.64 -7.13
CA ILE A 16 10.33 16.53 -6.27
C ILE A 16 10.32 17.96 -6.78
N SER A 17 10.54 18.16 -8.09
CA SER A 17 10.60 19.50 -8.67
C SER A 17 9.25 20.19 -8.77
N ASN A 18 8.20 19.48 -9.15
CA ASN A 18 6.89 20.11 -9.41
C ASN A 18 6.05 20.34 -8.14
N TYR A 19 6.27 19.55 -7.08
CA TYR A 19 5.68 19.82 -5.77
C TYR A 19 6.57 20.65 -4.85
N ASP A 20 7.68 21.18 -5.38
CA ASP A 20 8.67 22.00 -4.65
C ASP A 20 9.15 21.33 -3.34
N LEU A 21 9.35 20.01 -3.39
CA LEU A 21 9.79 19.26 -2.22
C LEU A 21 11.24 19.62 -1.88
N LYS A 22 11.48 20.04 -0.65
CA LYS A 22 12.82 20.40 -0.16
C LYS A 22 13.47 19.22 0.55
N LYS A 23 14.74 19.02 0.29
CA LYS A 23 15.53 18.04 1.03
C LYS A 23 15.47 18.36 2.53
N CYS A 24 15.17 17.37 3.34
CA CYS A 24 15.09 17.50 4.78
C CYS A 24 16.03 16.54 5.50
N GLU A 25 16.16 16.73 6.80
CA GLU A 25 16.90 15.80 7.65
C GLU A 25 16.18 14.45 7.68
N SER A 26 16.92 13.39 7.41
CA SER A 26 16.35 12.06 7.34
C SER A 26 16.01 11.52 8.73
N VAL A 27 14.87 10.84 8.81
CA VAL A 27 14.46 10.11 10.00
C VAL A 27 15.46 9.00 10.37
N VAL A 28 16.04 8.37 9.36
CA VAL A 28 17.13 7.39 9.48
C VAL A 28 18.23 7.81 8.52
N GLY A 29 19.42 8.06 9.01
CA GLY A 29 20.52 8.70 8.27
C GLY A 29 20.96 8.04 6.96
N SER A 30 20.45 6.84 6.64
CA SER A 30 20.73 6.12 5.39
C SER A 30 19.79 6.43 4.23
N PHE A 31 18.64 7.09 4.48
CA PHE A 31 17.66 7.43 3.46
C PHE A 31 17.66 8.91 3.14
N VAL A 32 17.49 9.26 1.87
CA VAL A 32 17.33 10.65 1.44
C VAL A 32 15.84 10.98 1.44
N GLN A 33 15.50 12.10 2.08
CA GLN A 33 14.11 12.53 2.21
C GLN A 33 13.92 13.95 1.68
N PHE A 34 12.74 14.18 1.11
CA PHE A 34 12.25 15.47 0.63
C PHE A 34 10.85 15.70 1.16
N LYS A 35 10.48 16.93 1.49
CA LYS A 35 9.15 17.25 2.00
C LYS A 35 8.68 18.65 1.64
N ASN A 36 7.36 18.83 1.69
CA ASN A 36 6.65 20.09 1.88
C ASN A 36 5.59 19.90 2.99
N ASP A 37 4.57 20.73 3.03
CA ASP A 37 3.52 20.64 4.07
C ASP A 37 2.59 19.42 3.87
N ASP A 38 2.43 18.93 2.64
CA ASP A 38 1.46 17.90 2.27
C ASP A 38 2.09 16.53 1.97
N ILE A 39 3.35 16.51 1.56
CA ILE A 39 4.04 15.31 1.04
C ILE A 39 5.37 15.11 1.75
N MET A 40 5.63 13.88 2.19
CA MET A 40 6.96 13.39 2.56
C MET A 40 7.38 12.29 1.58
N LEU A 41 8.49 12.51 0.86
CA LEU A 41 9.04 11.56 -0.10
C LEU A 41 10.34 10.98 0.43
N THR A 42 10.46 9.65 0.40
CA THR A 42 11.63 8.89 0.88
C THR A 42 12.22 8.04 -0.24
N LEU A 43 13.52 8.22 -0.51
CA LEU A 43 14.28 7.35 -1.40
C LEU A 43 14.81 6.15 -0.61
N THR A 44 14.29 4.97 -0.96
CA THR A 44 14.60 3.73 -0.23
C THR A 44 15.90 3.06 -0.71
N GLY A 45 16.24 3.26 -1.98
CA GLY A 45 17.14 2.37 -2.72
C GLY A 45 16.43 1.06 -3.11
N PRO A 46 16.99 0.31 -4.06
CA PRO A 46 16.36 -0.90 -4.59
C PRO A 46 16.39 -2.06 -3.60
N GLY A 47 15.35 -2.90 -3.69
CA GLY A 47 15.23 -4.18 -3.02
C GLY A 47 14.29 -4.22 -1.82
N PRO A 48 13.75 -5.42 -1.53
CA PRO A 48 12.64 -5.62 -0.59
C PRO A 48 12.99 -5.26 0.85
N VAL A 49 14.21 -5.56 1.29
CA VAL A 49 14.67 -5.25 2.66
C VAL A 49 14.78 -3.74 2.86
N ARG A 50 15.30 -3.01 1.88
CA ARG A 50 15.48 -1.57 2.00
C ARG A 50 14.16 -0.83 2.07
N VAL A 51 13.19 -1.20 1.21
CA VAL A 51 11.87 -0.57 1.24
C VAL A 51 11.14 -0.86 2.55
N ALA A 52 11.16 -2.10 3.05
CA ALA A 52 10.52 -2.45 4.31
C ALA A 52 11.13 -1.70 5.52
N VAL A 53 12.47 -1.57 5.57
CA VAL A 53 13.15 -0.78 6.61
C VAL A 53 12.80 0.69 6.50
N ALA A 54 12.71 1.25 5.29
CA ALA A 54 12.36 2.65 5.08
C ALA A 54 10.93 2.94 5.57
N VAL A 55 9.96 2.09 5.20
CA VAL A 55 8.56 2.19 5.63
C VAL A 55 8.48 2.14 7.16
N GLY A 56 9.05 1.10 7.78
CA GLY A 56 9.03 0.93 9.23
C GLY A 56 9.71 2.08 9.98
N ALA A 57 10.82 2.62 9.46
CA ALA A 57 11.55 3.72 10.07
C ALA A 57 10.82 5.06 9.96
N VAL A 58 10.17 5.33 8.83
CA VAL A 58 9.44 6.58 8.60
C VAL A 58 8.12 6.58 9.36
N LEU A 59 7.32 5.53 9.20
CA LEU A 59 5.98 5.46 9.80
C LEU A 59 6.01 5.10 11.29
N GLY A 60 6.99 4.33 11.74
CA GLY A 60 7.10 3.93 13.15
C GLY A 60 7.46 5.06 14.13
N LYS A 61 7.85 6.24 13.64
CA LYS A 61 8.05 7.44 14.48
C LYS A 61 6.77 8.19 14.79
N GLU A 62 5.79 8.07 13.91
CA GLU A 62 4.52 8.74 14.07
C GLU A 62 3.63 7.91 14.97
N SER A 63 3.06 8.52 15.98
CA SER A 63 2.03 7.87 16.80
C SER A 63 0.69 8.04 16.12
N TYR A 64 0.36 7.17 15.18
CA TYR A 64 -0.98 7.10 14.58
C TYR A 64 -1.95 6.51 15.58
N SER A 65 -2.23 7.27 16.65
CA SER A 65 -3.07 6.80 17.75
C SER A 65 -4.55 7.08 17.56
N LYS A 66 -4.92 7.75 16.46
CA LYS A 66 -6.28 8.21 16.21
C LYS A 66 -6.80 7.66 14.89
N TRP A 67 -8.03 7.23 14.90
CA TRP A 67 -8.80 6.93 13.70
C TRP A 67 -8.91 8.18 12.83
N GLY A 68 -8.69 8.04 11.54
CA GLY A 68 -8.65 9.14 10.59
C GLY A 68 -7.26 9.75 10.38
N ASP A 69 -6.32 9.57 11.32
CA ASP A 69 -4.94 10.06 11.19
C ASP A 69 -4.01 9.03 10.50
N GLU A 70 -4.55 7.91 10.02
CA GLU A 70 -3.75 6.89 9.34
C GLU A 70 -3.13 7.46 8.07
N PRO A 71 -1.84 7.21 7.84
CA PRO A 71 -1.13 7.79 6.70
C PRO A 71 -1.63 7.20 5.37
N ILE A 72 -1.77 8.04 4.36
CA ILE A 72 -1.88 7.59 2.97
C ILE A 72 -0.47 7.35 2.45
N ILE A 73 -0.24 6.16 1.92
CA ILE A 73 1.09 5.70 1.53
C ILE A 73 1.09 5.31 0.05
N LEU A 74 2.03 5.86 -0.70
CA LEU A 74 2.18 5.61 -2.13
C LEU A 74 3.59 5.12 -2.45
N LEU A 75 3.72 3.97 -3.09
CA LEU A 75 4.94 3.57 -3.78
C LEU A 75 4.87 4.00 -5.23
N VAL A 76 5.86 4.75 -5.68
CA VAL A 76 6.08 5.08 -7.09
C VAL A 76 7.37 4.42 -7.55
N GLY A 77 7.33 3.70 -8.65
CA GLY A 77 8.53 3.01 -9.14
C GLY A 77 8.35 2.43 -10.53
N SER A 78 9.43 1.88 -11.07
CA SER A 78 9.47 1.15 -12.32
C SER A 78 9.20 -0.34 -12.13
N ALA A 79 8.76 -1.00 -13.20
CA ALA A 79 8.58 -2.43 -13.27
C ALA A 79 8.86 -2.93 -14.69
N ALA A 80 9.34 -4.17 -14.82
CA ALA A 80 9.44 -4.87 -16.09
C ALA A 80 8.11 -5.54 -16.43
N PHE A 81 7.81 -5.69 -17.72
CA PHE A 81 6.72 -6.54 -18.22
C PHE A 81 7.27 -7.63 -19.14
N PRO A 82 7.66 -8.78 -18.61
CA PRO A 82 8.40 -9.81 -19.36
C PRO A 82 7.54 -10.64 -20.32
N SER A 83 6.30 -10.25 -20.61
CA SER A 83 5.40 -11.01 -21.47
C SER A 83 5.57 -10.61 -22.95
N SER A 84 5.71 -11.61 -23.82
CA SER A 84 5.71 -11.43 -25.26
C SER A 84 4.31 -11.54 -25.90
N LYS A 85 3.25 -11.74 -25.11
CA LYS A 85 1.95 -12.21 -25.61
C LYS A 85 0.81 -11.20 -25.58
N THR A 86 0.96 -10.07 -24.91
CA THR A 86 -0.14 -9.10 -24.81
C THR A 86 0.25 -7.75 -25.40
N ASP A 87 -0.49 -7.30 -26.41
CA ASP A 87 -0.44 -5.91 -26.91
C ASP A 87 -1.06 -4.89 -25.95
N SER A 88 -1.49 -5.34 -24.75
CA SER A 88 -2.27 -4.54 -23.81
C SER A 88 -1.41 -3.61 -22.94
N ILE A 89 -0.18 -4.00 -22.62
CA ILE A 89 0.74 -3.23 -21.78
C ILE A 89 2.02 -2.95 -22.56
N LYS A 90 2.50 -1.71 -22.54
CA LYS A 90 3.67 -1.23 -23.32
C LYS A 90 4.65 -0.49 -22.42
N ILE A 91 5.90 -0.43 -22.90
CA ILE A 91 6.91 0.42 -22.26
C ILE A 91 6.41 1.87 -22.22
N GLY A 92 6.47 2.48 -21.04
CA GLY A 92 5.98 3.82 -20.76
C GLY A 92 4.57 3.88 -20.19
N ASP A 93 3.82 2.78 -20.18
CA ASP A 93 2.49 2.76 -19.53
C ASP A 93 2.61 2.86 -18.03
N MET A 94 1.69 3.61 -17.42
CA MET A 94 1.53 3.69 -15.98
C MET A 94 0.42 2.75 -15.52
N CYS A 95 0.69 1.94 -14.50
CA CYS A 95 -0.25 0.97 -13.97
C CYS A 95 -0.47 1.17 -12.46
N LEU A 96 -1.72 1.08 -12.04
CA LEU A 96 -2.11 0.99 -10.64
C LEU A 96 -2.21 -0.48 -10.24
N ILE A 97 -1.51 -0.87 -9.18
CA ILE A 97 -1.36 -2.28 -8.83
C ILE A 97 -2.52 -2.74 -7.92
N ASN A 98 -3.28 -3.72 -8.38
CA ASN A 98 -4.43 -4.31 -7.70
C ASN A 98 -4.14 -5.67 -7.04
N LYS A 99 -3.00 -6.30 -7.37
CA LYS A 99 -2.56 -7.56 -6.79
C LYS A 99 -1.03 -7.59 -6.71
N LEU A 100 -0.49 -7.95 -5.55
CA LEU A 100 0.95 -8.07 -5.34
C LEU A 100 1.27 -9.48 -4.85
N THR A 101 2.20 -10.15 -5.49
CA THR A 101 2.67 -11.48 -5.07
C THR A 101 4.15 -11.41 -4.72
N ASN A 102 4.50 -11.75 -3.49
CA ASN A 102 5.88 -11.90 -3.09
C ASN A 102 6.38 -13.29 -3.55
N MET A 103 7.32 -13.30 -4.50
CA MET A 103 7.83 -14.53 -5.11
C MET A 103 8.60 -15.40 -4.10
N ASP A 104 9.32 -14.77 -3.17
CA ASP A 104 10.18 -15.48 -2.22
C ASP A 104 9.36 -16.18 -1.12
N SER A 105 8.25 -15.58 -0.69
CA SER A 105 7.37 -16.13 0.37
C SER A 105 6.09 -16.78 -0.14
N GLY A 106 5.71 -16.55 -1.40
CA GLY A 106 4.44 -16.97 -1.99
C GLY A 106 3.20 -16.22 -1.46
N ARG A 107 3.39 -15.18 -0.62
CA ARG A 107 2.28 -14.37 -0.08
C ARG A 107 1.73 -13.44 -1.14
N THR A 108 0.39 -13.31 -1.16
CA THR A 108 -0.31 -12.42 -2.08
C THR A 108 -1.14 -11.41 -1.31
N PHE A 109 -1.15 -10.18 -1.77
CA PHE A 109 -1.86 -9.04 -1.18
C PHE A 109 -2.75 -8.38 -2.22
N TYR A 110 -3.83 -7.77 -1.77
CA TYR A 110 -4.81 -7.07 -2.61
C TYR A 110 -5.11 -5.70 -2.00
N PRO A 111 -4.59 -4.61 -2.60
CA PRO A 111 -5.00 -3.25 -2.23
C PRO A 111 -6.49 -3.02 -2.50
N ASP A 112 -7.12 -2.19 -1.68
CA ASP A 112 -8.50 -1.78 -1.94
C ASP A 112 -8.53 -0.69 -3.03
N MET A 113 -9.11 -1.01 -4.20
CA MET A 113 -9.16 -0.14 -5.37
C MET A 113 -10.35 0.82 -5.32
N ILE A 114 -10.40 1.69 -4.30
CA ILE A 114 -11.55 2.58 -4.05
C ILE A 114 -11.51 3.85 -4.90
N ILE A 115 -10.32 4.29 -5.30
CA ILE A 115 -10.15 5.52 -6.06
C ILE A 115 -10.43 5.25 -7.53
N LYS A 116 -11.46 5.92 -8.08
CA LYS A 116 -11.75 5.88 -9.51
C LYS A 116 -10.71 6.69 -10.28
N THR A 117 -10.05 6.05 -11.23
CA THR A 117 -9.03 6.65 -12.09
C THR A 117 -9.06 5.97 -13.46
N ASP A 118 -8.54 6.65 -14.48
CA ASP A 118 -8.38 6.08 -15.82
C ASP A 118 -7.05 5.31 -15.97
N ILE A 119 -6.25 5.20 -14.89
CA ILE A 119 -5.01 4.43 -14.89
C ILE A 119 -5.35 2.95 -14.96
N SER A 120 -4.74 2.23 -15.89
CA SER A 120 -4.94 0.79 -16.06
C SER A 120 -4.48 0.03 -14.81
N GLU A 121 -5.26 -0.96 -14.42
CA GLU A 121 -4.89 -1.84 -13.31
C GLU A 121 -4.01 -2.99 -13.81
N ALA A 122 -3.06 -3.41 -12.96
CA ALA A 122 -2.19 -4.55 -13.24
C ALA A 122 -1.84 -5.34 -11.98
N SER A 123 -1.49 -6.62 -12.18
CA SER A 123 -0.89 -7.46 -11.14
C SER A 123 0.62 -7.38 -11.20
N ILE A 124 1.29 -7.52 -10.05
CA ILE A 124 2.75 -7.49 -9.96
C ILE A 124 3.31 -8.64 -9.13
N ILE A 125 4.44 -9.17 -9.57
CA ILE A 125 5.25 -10.12 -8.81
C ILE A 125 6.51 -9.41 -8.34
N THR A 126 6.80 -9.50 -7.06
CA THR A 126 8.01 -8.92 -6.47
C THR A 126 9.00 -10.03 -6.12
N GLY A 127 10.23 -9.92 -6.62
CA GLY A 127 11.32 -10.82 -6.30
C GLY A 127 12.51 -10.09 -5.68
N SER A 128 13.39 -10.84 -5.01
CA SER A 128 14.61 -10.27 -4.38
C SER A 128 15.77 -10.06 -5.36
N ARG A 129 15.61 -10.43 -6.62
CA ARG A 129 16.65 -10.39 -7.65
C ARG A 129 16.12 -9.77 -8.94
N LEU A 130 17.03 -9.24 -9.75
CA LEU A 130 16.69 -8.81 -11.11
C LEU A 130 16.17 -10.01 -11.93
N MET A 131 15.10 -9.79 -12.68
CA MET A 131 14.62 -10.77 -13.63
C MET A 131 15.48 -10.71 -14.90
N VAL A 132 15.88 -11.88 -15.40
CA VAL A 132 16.56 -12.04 -16.68
C VAL A 132 15.78 -13.08 -17.48
N THR A 133 15.33 -12.71 -18.67
CA THR A 133 14.68 -13.65 -19.58
C THR A 133 15.72 -14.61 -20.15
N ARG A 134 15.32 -15.84 -20.48
CA ARG A 134 16.22 -16.91 -20.97
C ARG A 134 16.94 -16.51 -22.25
N ASP A 135 16.29 -15.78 -23.12
CA ASP A 135 16.87 -15.31 -24.39
C ASP A 135 18.03 -14.36 -24.16
N ASN A 136 17.96 -13.54 -23.12
CA ASN A 136 19.02 -12.60 -22.74
C ASN A 136 20.19 -13.27 -21.97
N LEU A 137 19.98 -14.45 -21.37
CA LEU A 137 21.06 -15.24 -20.77
C LEU A 137 22.04 -15.80 -21.82
N PHE A 138 21.55 -16.19 -22.98
CA PHE A 138 22.38 -16.71 -24.08
C PHE A 138 23.16 -15.59 -24.80
N ASP A 139 22.54 -14.42 -25.00
CA ASP A 139 23.19 -13.28 -25.67
C ASP A 139 24.22 -12.57 -24.76
N SER A 140 24.03 -12.58 -23.47
CA SER A 140 24.92 -11.93 -22.51
C SER A 140 26.20 -12.73 -22.18
N GLY A 141 26.35 -13.95 -22.71
CA GLY A 141 27.49 -14.84 -22.36
C GLY A 141 27.49 -15.35 -20.92
N LEU A 142 26.43 -15.07 -20.15
CA LEU A 142 26.30 -15.44 -18.74
C LEU A 142 25.90 -16.91 -18.52
N ALA A 143 25.54 -17.61 -19.60
CA ALA A 143 25.14 -19.03 -19.56
C ALA A 143 26.22 -20.02 -19.07
N GLY A 144 27.43 -19.56 -18.80
CA GLY A 144 28.54 -20.39 -18.32
C GLY A 144 29.15 -19.99 -16.98
N ASP A 145 28.72 -18.86 -16.41
CA ASP A 145 29.30 -18.36 -15.17
C ASP A 145 28.43 -18.71 -13.96
N SER A 146 28.92 -19.66 -13.15
CA SER A 146 28.26 -20.08 -11.90
C SER A 146 28.13 -18.97 -10.82
N ASN A 147 28.53 -17.74 -11.14
CA ASN A 147 28.47 -16.57 -10.29
C ASN A 147 27.24 -15.68 -10.53
N CYS A 148 26.29 -16.04 -11.41
CA CYS A 148 25.01 -15.34 -11.56
C CYS A 148 24.05 -15.56 -10.37
N ALA A 149 24.58 -15.47 -9.14
CA ALA A 149 23.78 -15.67 -7.91
C ALA A 149 22.70 -14.59 -7.66
N ASN A 150 22.61 -13.57 -8.53
CA ASN A 150 21.72 -12.40 -8.32
C ASN A 150 20.58 -12.29 -9.34
N THR A 151 20.34 -13.32 -10.17
CA THR A 151 19.25 -13.31 -11.16
C THR A 151 18.30 -14.50 -10.93
N HIS A 152 16.99 -14.29 -11.10
CA HIS A 152 16.01 -15.37 -11.21
C HIS A 152 15.89 -15.78 -12.68
N GLU A 153 16.20 -17.06 -13.01
CA GLU A 153 15.84 -17.61 -14.30
C GLU A 153 14.33 -17.79 -14.35
N VAL A 154 13.71 -17.20 -15.37
CA VAL A 154 12.30 -17.47 -15.70
C VAL A 154 12.28 -18.80 -16.46
N SER A 155 11.75 -19.88 -15.84
CA SER A 155 11.51 -21.11 -16.53
C SER A 155 10.43 -20.93 -17.61
N GLU A 156 10.46 -21.70 -18.70
CA GLU A 156 9.47 -21.64 -19.79
C GLU A 156 8.01 -21.83 -19.36
N SER A 157 7.78 -22.31 -18.13
CA SER A 157 6.46 -22.47 -17.54
C SER A 157 5.91 -21.18 -16.90
N PHE A 158 6.72 -20.15 -16.76
CA PHE A 158 6.29 -18.86 -16.20
C PHE A 158 5.74 -17.98 -17.33
N GLN A 159 4.48 -18.17 -17.68
CA GLN A 159 3.73 -17.21 -18.47
C GLN A 159 3.32 -16.06 -17.53
N MET A 160 4.14 -15.02 -17.47
CA MET A 160 3.84 -13.86 -16.64
C MET A 160 3.10 -12.84 -17.49
N ASP A 161 1.78 -12.82 -17.37
CA ASP A 161 0.96 -11.68 -17.76
C ASP A 161 0.89 -10.65 -16.61
N GLU A 162 1.94 -10.59 -15.79
CA GLU A 162 2.07 -9.76 -14.60
C GLU A 162 3.36 -8.93 -14.68
N LEU A 163 3.34 -7.75 -14.10
CA LEU A 163 4.53 -6.93 -13.94
C LEU A 163 5.53 -7.59 -12.97
N TYR A 164 6.79 -7.19 -13.04
CA TYR A 164 7.82 -7.65 -12.13
C TYR A 164 8.64 -6.49 -11.58
N ASP A 165 8.86 -6.49 -10.26
CA ASP A 165 9.71 -5.52 -9.57
C ASP A 165 10.49 -6.15 -8.39
N MET A 166 11.13 -5.31 -7.59
CA MET A 166 11.90 -5.74 -6.41
C MET A 166 11.39 -5.16 -5.09
N GLU A 167 10.32 -4.37 -5.06
CA GLU A 167 9.90 -3.61 -3.88
C GLU A 167 8.43 -3.78 -3.48
N ALA A 168 7.51 -3.86 -4.43
CA ALA A 168 6.09 -3.61 -4.22
C ALA A 168 5.44 -4.50 -3.16
N ALA A 169 5.66 -5.80 -3.16
CA ALA A 169 5.05 -6.68 -2.17
C ALA A 169 5.64 -6.48 -0.77
N ALA A 170 6.96 -6.24 -0.66
CA ALA A 170 7.59 -5.95 0.63
C ALA A 170 7.20 -4.58 1.17
N PHE A 171 7.01 -3.60 0.28
CA PHE A 171 6.45 -2.30 0.62
C PHE A 171 5.04 -2.46 1.20
N TYR A 172 4.16 -3.17 0.48
CA TYR A 172 2.78 -3.35 0.90
C TYR A 172 2.69 -4.08 2.24
N GLU A 173 3.43 -5.17 2.42
CA GLU A 173 3.47 -5.93 3.66
C GLU A 173 3.92 -5.08 4.85
N ALA A 174 4.95 -4.25 4.67
CA ALA A 174 5.42 -3.33 5.70
C ALA A 174 4.43 -2.19 5.97
N ALA A 175 3.80 -1.64 4.93
CA ALA A 175 2.84 -0.54 5.04
C ALA A 175 1.54 -0.96 5.75
N ALA A 176 1.09 -2.20 5.55
CA ALA A 176 -0.10 -2.78 6.18
C ALA A 176 -0.01 -2.88 7.71
N GLU A 177 1.19 -2.77 8.29
CA GLU A 177 1.36 -2.68 9.75
C GLU A 177 1.00 -1.28 10.30
N PHE A 178 0.85 -0.25 9.46
CA PHE A 178 0.65 1.14 9.87
C PHE A 178 -0.66 1.75 9.39
N THR A 179 -1.28 1.20 8.35
CA THR A 179 -2.50 1.76 7.75
C THR A 179 -3.36 0.68 7.10
N SER A 180 -4.58 1.04 6.76
CA SER A 180 -5.55 0.14 6.11
C SER A 180 -5.27 -0.04 4.62
N PRO A 181 -5.74 -1.15 4.00
CA PRO A 181 -5.53 -1.47 2.58
C PRO A 181 -5.99 -0.38 1.60
N ASP A 182 -7.02 0.39 1.97
CA ASP A 182 -7.57 1.49 1.16
C ASP A 182 -6.67 2.74 1.13
N LYS A 183 -5.64 2.79 1.97
CA LYS A 183 -4.66 3.88 2.06
C LYS A 183 -3.28 3.49 1.54
N ILE A 184 -3.11 2.25 1.05
CA ILE A 184 -1.85 1.77 0.49
C ILE A 184 -1.97 1.68 -1.03
N HIS A 185 -1.20 2.49 -1.72
CA HIS A 185 -1.24 2.60 -3.17
C HIS A 185 0.11 2.25 -3.79
N VAL A 186 0.08 1.58 -4.94
CA VAL A 186 1.29 1.22 -5.70
C VAL A 186 1.09 1.60 -7.16
N LEU A 187 1.92 2.53 -7.61
CA LEU A 187 1.91 3.05 -8.98
C LEU A 187 3.21 2.67 -9.66
N LYS A 188 3.12 1.92 -10.76
CA LYS A 188 4.27 1.39 -11.48
C LYS A 188 4.27 1.81 -12.94
N LEU A 189 5.44 2.27 -13.38
CA LEU A 189 5.71 2.55 -14.78
C LEU A 189 6.40 1.34 -15.42
N VAL A 190 5.93 0.90 -16.56
CA VAL A 190 6.56 -0.17 -17.34
C VAL A 190 7.84 0.37 -17.98
N SER A 191 8.99 0.03 -17.43
CA SER A 191 10.29 0.53 -17.89
C SER A 191 10.91 -0.27 -19.03
N ASP A 192 10.64 -1.58 -19.03
CA ASP A 192 11.23 -2.53 -19.97
C ASP A 192 10.40 -3.82 -20.08
N MET A 193 10.78 -4.68 -21.02
CA MET A 193 10.12 -5.96 -21.28
C MET A 193 10.92 -7.15 -20.71
N GLY A 194 11.59 -6.95 -19.58
CA GLY A 194 12.47 -7.95 -18.95
C GLY A 194 13.94 -7.80 -19.36
N GLU A 195 14.32 -6.62 -19.88
CA GLU A 195 15.68 -6.28 -20.31
C GLU A 195 16.24 -5.15 -19.43
N ALA A 196 16.41 -5.42 -18.16
CA ALA A 196 16.89 -4.41 -17.20
C ALA A 196 18.19 -3.72 -17.61
N SER A 197 19.04 -4.36 -18.40
CA SER A 197 20.29 -3.78 -18.95
C SER A 197 20.04 -2.63 -19.95
N ALA A 198 18.87 -2.58 -20.56
CA ALA A 198 18.47 -1.52 -21.50
C ALA A 198 17.98 -0.25 -20.79
N VAL A 199 17.66 -0.34 -19.49
CA VAL A 199 17.14 0.79 -18.71
C VAL A 199 18.29 1.65 -18.20
N THR A 200 18.40 2.85 -18.75
CA THR A 200 19.35 3.86 -18.27
C THR A 200 18.65 4.84 -17.32
N ARG A 201 19.44 5.52 -16.50
CA ARG A 201 18.93 6.59 -15.64
C ARG A 201 18.20 7.65 -16.44
N GLU A 202 18.75 8.06 -17.58
CA GLU A 202 18.17 9.10 -18.45
C GLU A 202 16.88 8.63 -19.11
N SER A 203 16.83 7.38 -19.61
CA SER A 203 15.60 6.82 -20.19
C SER A 203 14.49 6.76 -19.16
N LEU A 204 14.79 6.37 -17.91
CA LEU A 204 13.84 6.29 -16.84
C LEU A 204 13.32 7.68 -16.41
N GLU A 205 14.22 8.67 -16.26
CA GLU A 205 13.82 10.06 -15.98
C GLU A 205 12.89 10.62 -17.05
N ASN A 206 13.15 10.33 -18.34
CA ASN A 206 12.32 10.75 -19.47
C ASN A 206 10.95 10.05 -19.47
N GLN A 207 10.90 8.76 -19.23
CA GLN A 207 9.64 8.00 -19.15
C GLN A 207 8.74 8.52 -18.01
N PHE A 208 9.29 8.74 -16.81
CA PHE A 208 8.55 9.33 -15.69
C PHE A 208 8.13 10.78 -15.96
N ALA A 209 8.92 11.55 -16.70
CA ALA A 209 8.56 12.91 -17.09
C ALA A 209 7.36 12.94 -18.06
N LEU A 210 7.26 11.97 -18.96
CA LEU A 210 6.11 11.83 -19.88
C LEU A 210 4.81 11.45 -19.13
N GLN A 211 4.92 10.70 -18.05
CA GLN A 211 3.80 10.27 -17.21
C GLN A 211 3.51 11.21 -16.03
N TYR A 212 4.17 12.36 -15.97
CA TYR A 212 4.04 13.26 -14.83
C TYR A 212 2.59 13.71 -14.58
N ASP A 213 1.84 14.04 -15.64
CA ASP A 213 0.45 14.48 -15.48
C ASP A 213 -0.43 13.39 -14.88
N THR A 214 -0.26 12.15 -15.30
CA THR A 214 -0.94 10.97 -14.73
C THR A 214 -0.62 10.81 -13.24
N ILE A 215 0.67 10.89 -12.89
CA ILE A 215 1.12 10.78 -11.48
C ILE A 215 0.58 11.94 -10.64
N ARG A 216 0.65 13.17 -11.17
CA ARG A 216 0.15 14.38 -10.50
C ARG A 216 -1.34 14.27 -10.22
N GLU A 217 -2.10 13.83 -11.20
CA GLU A 217 -3.55 13.67 -11.07
C GLU A 217 -3.90 12.66 -9.97
N TYR A 218 -3.21 11.53 -9.95
CA TYR A 218 -3.39 10.53 -8.91
C TYR A 218 -2.99 11.03 -7.51
N VAL A 219 -1.83 11.67 -7.37
CA VAL A 219 -1.40 12.29 -6.10
C VAL A 219 -2.41 13.34 -5.62
N ASN A 220 -2.95 14.14 -6.53
CA ASN A 220 -3.98 15.12 -6.19
C ASN A 220 -5.31 14.48 -5.75
N LEU A 221 -5.68 13.31 -6.31
CA LEU A 221 -6.84 12.54 -5.81
C LEU A 221 -6.60 12.05 -4.38
N LEU A 222 -5.39 11.59 -4.08
CA LEU A 222 -5.01 11.17 -2.72
C LEU A 222 -5.07 12.35 -1.73
N LEU A 223 -4.53 13.51 -2.12
CA LEU A 223 -4.57 14.75 -1.29
C LEU A 223 -6.00 15.23 -1.03
N ARG A 224 -6.90 15.13 -2.03
CA ARG A 224 -8.32 15.47 -1.86
C ARG A 224 -9.03 14.50 -0.93
N LYS A 225 -8.72 13.20 -1.02
CA LYS A 225 -9.28 12.19 -0.11
C LYS A 225 -8.87 12.48 1.33
N GLU A 226 -7.60 12.83 1.55
CA GLU A 226 -7.12 13.24 2.88
C GLU A 226 -7.89 14.45 3.42
N SER A 227 -8.13 15.48 2.59
CA SER A 227 -8.86 16.70 3.01
C SER A 227 -10.37 16.46 3.21
N ALA A 228 -10.99 15.57 2.45
CA ALA A 228 -12.42 15.28 2.54
C ALA A 228 -12.77 14.40 3.76
N GLU A 229 -11.86 13.54 4.21
CA GLU A 229 -12.03 12.75 5.43
C GLU A 229 -12.01 13.63 6.71
N TYR A 230 -11.53 14.87 6.60
CA TYR A 230 -11.45 15.86 7.70
C TYR A 230 -12.69 16.74 7.87
N ASP A 231 -13.78 16.56 7.11
CA ASP A 231 -15.00 17.32 7.33
C ASP A 231 -15.67 16.93 8.65
N ASN A 232 -15.96 17.98 9.45
CA ASN A 232 -16.30 17.97 10.88
C ASN A 232 -17.41 17.02 11.38
N CYS A 233 -18.23 16.45 10.51
CA CYS A 233 -19.25 15.46 10.92
C CYS A 233 -18.63 14.11 11.30
N ASN A 234 -17.56 13.72 10.64
CA ASN A 234 -16.91 12.42 10.83
C ASN A 234 -16.02 12.37 12.09
N GLU A 235 -15.44 13.49 12.55
CA GLU A 235 -14.55 13.49 13.71
C GLU A 235 -15.21 12.99 15.01
N VAL A 236 -16.48 13.32 15.21
CA VAL A 236 -17.24 12.86 16.39
C VAL A 236 -17.54 11.37 16.30
N LEU A 237 -17.91 10.89 15.11
CA LEU A 237 -18.20 9.47 14.85
C LEU A 237 -16.92 8.62 15.01
N TRP A 238 -15.81 9.08 14.47
CA TRP A 238 -14.52 8.39 14.59
C TRP A 238 -14.01 8.33 16.03
N LYS A 239 -14.11 9.43 16.79
CA LYS A 239 -13.76 9.45 18.22
C LYS A 239 -14.63 8.49 19.05
N THR A 240 -15.90 8.35 18.66
CA THR A 240 -16.81 7.42 19.34
C THR A 240 -16.49 5.97 19.00
N ALA A 241 -16.20 5.68 17.72
CA ALA A 241 -15.80 4.37 17.26
C ALA A 241 -14.47 3.92 17.88
N ASP A 242 -13.50 4.84 18.01
CA ASP A 242 -12.20 4.54 18.65
C ASP A 242 -12.35 4.22 20.15
N LYS A 243 -13.16 4.99 20.87
CA LYS A 243 -13.47 4.69 22.27
C LYS A 243 -14.17 3.35 22.44
N LEU A 244 -15.09 3.02 21.52
CA LEU A 244 -15.79 1.74 21.53
C LEU A 244 -14.84 0.59 21.19
N ALA A 245 -13.97 0.76 20.21
CA ALA A 245 -12.93 -0.22 19.86
C ALA A 245 -12.01 -0.51 21.05
N ALA A 246 -11.48 0.53 21.67
CA ALA A 246 -10.60 0.38 22.83
C ALA A 246 -11.30 -0.33 24.00
N LYS A 247 -12.55 0.01 24.30
CA LYS A 247 -13.34 -0.66 25.33
C LYS A 247 -13.57 -2.14 25.01
N VAL A 248 -14.04 -2.44 23.80
CA VAL A 248 -14.32 -3.82 23.39
C VAL A 248 -13.04 -4.65 23.30
N ALA A 249 -11.91 -4.06 22.89
CA ALA A 249 -10.62 -4.75 22.86
C ALA A 249 -10.13 -5.15 24.26
N ILE A 250 -10.29 -4.27 25.25
CA ILE A 250 -9.97 -4.56 26.66
C ILE A 250 -10.90 -5.65 27.19
N ASP A 251 -12.20 -5.46 27.07
CA ASP A 251 -13.21 -6.38 27.59
C ASP A 251 -13.19 -7.72 26.85
N GLY A 252 -12.85 -7.73 25.56
CA GLY A 252 -12.68 -8.93 24.73
C GLY A 252 -11.34 -9.64 24.91
N ARG A 253 -10.41 -9.07 25.70
CA ARG A 253 -9.02 -9.60 25.86
C ARG A 253 -8.30 -9.78 24.52
N PHE A 254 -8.48 -8.82 23.61
CA PHE A 254 -7.92 -8.88 22.27
C PHE A 254 -6.40 -8.71 22.29
N SER A 255 -5.74 -9.37 21.35
CA SER A 255 -4.36 -9.03 21.00
C SER A 255 -4.33 -7.77 20.14
N VAL A 256 -3.17 -7.16 19.98
CA VAL A 256 -3.00 -5.99 19.10
C VAL A 256 -3.55 -6.25 17.70
N THR A 257 -3.27 -7.43 17.13
CA THR A 257 -3.80 -7.84 15.81
C THR A 257 -5.32 -7.90 15.79
N MET A 258 -5.94 -8.45 16.83
CA MET A 258 -7.40 -8.53 16.95
C MET A 258 -8.04 -7.15 17.18
N GLU A 259 -7.37 -6.27 17.91
CA GLU A 259 -7.80 -4.88 18.07
C GLU A 259 -7.74 -4.11 16.75
N ASN A 260 -6.67 -4.25 15.98
CA ASN A 260 -6.56 -3.64 14.66
C ASN A 260 -7.66 -4.15 13.72
N GLU A 261 -7.96 -5.44 13.75
CA GLU A 261 -9.06 -6.01 12.97
C GLU A 261 -10.43 -5.46 13.42
N LEU A 262 -10.67 -5.34 14.71
CA LEU A 262 -11.90 -4.71 15.22
C LEU A 262 -12.03 -3.26 14.73
N ARG A 263 -10.93 -2.51 14.73
CA ARG A 263 -10.90 -1.14 14.21
C ARG A 263 -11.29 -1.08 12.74
N GLN A 264 -10.83 -2.04 11.91
CA GLN A 264 -11.23 -2.13 10.50
C GLN A 264 -12.73 -2.42 10.35
N ILE A 265 -13.27 -3.35 11.13
CA ILE A 265 -14.70 -3.68 11.12
C ILE A 265 -15.54 -2.44 11.46
N LEU A 266 -15.17 -1.70 12.51
CA LEU A 266 -15.89 -0.50 12.93
C LEU A 266 -15.73 0.64 11.91
N LYS A 267 -14.56 0.79 11.31
CA LYS A 267 -14.31 1.75 10.22
C LYS A 267 -15.24 1.49 9.03
N TYR A 268 -15.29 0.24 8.58
CA TYR A 268 -16.18 -0.15 7.48
C TYR A 268 -17.66 0.13 7.83
N ALA A 269 -18.10 -0.21 9.04
CA ALA A 269 -19.45 0.05 9.48
C ALA A 269 -19.80 1.55 9.49
N VAL A 270 -18.88 2.43 9.83
CA VAL A 270 -19.08 3.89 9.77
C VAL A 270 -19.20 4.36 8.31
N LEU A 271 -18.33 3.87 7.40
CA LEU A 271 -18.32 4.29 6.00
C LEU A 271 -19.56 3.86 5.22
N VAL A 272 -20.07 2.66 5.47
CA VAL A 272 -21.26 2.12 4.76
C VAL A 272 -22.55 2.89 5.12
N GLU A 273 -22.62 3.53 6.27
CA GLU A 273 -23.78 4.34 6.65
C GLU A 273 -23.78 5.75 6.08
N ASP A 274 -22.61 6.33 5.86
CA ASP A 274 -22.50 7.67 5.25
C ASP A 274 -23.11 7.69 3.82
N GLU A 275 -23.13 6.54 3.13
CA GLU A 275 -23.81 6.39 1.85
C GLU A 275 -25.36 6.32 1.95
N LYS A 276 -25.90 6.05 3.12
CA LYS A 276 -27.36 5.80 3.31
C LYS A 276 -28.13 6.91 4.03
N SER A 277 -27.45 7.85 4.69
CA SER A 277 -28.11 8.88 5.49
C SER A 277 -27.83 10.31 5.02
N VAL A 278 -28.81 10.92 4.36
CA VAL A 278 -28.82 12.35 3.95
C VAL A 278 -29.38 13.26 5.07
N THR A 279 -29.49 12.81 6.30
CA THR A 279 -29.98 13.63 7.41
C THR A 279 -29.00 13.61 8.57
N ALA A 280 -28.29 14.73 8.72
CA ALA A 280 -27.40 15.03 9.82
C ALA A 280 -28.17 15.14 11.13
N GLU A 281 -28.18 14.12 11.90
CA GLU A 281 -28.23 14.13 13.37
C GLU A 281 -28.09 12.70 13.87
N THR A 282 -26.88 12.38 14.43
CA THR A 282 -26.63 11.25 15.31
C THR A 282 -26.97 9.86 14.74
N SER A 283 -25.94 9.15 14.25
CA SER A 283 -25.80 7.77 14.75
C SER A 283 -24.69 7.02 13.98
N MET A 284 -23.63 6.68 14.72
CA MET A 284 -22.82 5.50 14.43
C MET A 284 -23.75 4.33 14.12
N ASN A 285 -23.42 3.50 13.11
CA ASN A 285 -24.28 2.38 12.68
C ASN A 285 -24.98 1.74 13.86
N ILE A 286 -26.28 2.03 13.95
CA ILE A 286 -27.13 1.51 15.02
C ILE A 286 -27.00 -0.01 15.12
N GLY A 287 -26.81 -0.69 13.97
CA GLY A 287 -26.70 -2.13 13.91
C GLY A 287 -25.44 -2.70 14.59
N ILE A 288 -24.25 -2.16 14.33
CA ILE A 288 -23.02 -2.68 14.98
C ILE A 288 -22.95 -2.30 16.46
N VAL A 289 -23.44 -1.11 16.81
CA VAL A 289 -23.53 -0.70 18.23
C VAL A 289 -24.52 -1.60 18.96
N GLN A 290 -25.70 -1.84 18.40
CA GLN A 290 -26.69 -2.75 18.99
C GLN A 290 -26.17 -4.18 19.10
N MET A 291 -25.37 -4.63 18.14
CA MET A 291 -24.74 -5.94 18.21
C MET A 291 -23.72 -6.01 19.35
N ILE A 292 -22.88 -4.98 19.52
CA ILE A 292 -21.93 -4.88 20.63
C ILE A 292 -22.67 -4.80 21.97
N ASP A 293 -23.70 -3.99 22.07
CA ASP A 293 -24.54 -3.92 23.27
C ASP A 293 -25.19 -5.27 23.57
N GLY A 294 -25.64 -5.99 22.55
CA GLY A 294 -26.14 -7.35 22.69
C GLY A 294 -25.11 -8.34 23.24
N LEU A 295 -23.84 -8.18 22.89
CA LEU A 295 -22.75 -8.99 23.46
C LEU A 295 -22.57 -8.73 24.97
N TYR A 296 -22.75 -7.48 25.43
CA TYR A 296 -22.73 -7.15 26.86
C TYR A 296 -24.00 -7.68 27.56
N GLN A 297 -25.18 -7.50 26.98
CA GLN A 297 -26.44 -7.98 27.56
C GLN A 297 -26.51 -9.50 27.69
N ASN A 298 -25.90 -10.22 26.75
CA ASN A 298 -25.83 -11.68 26.77
C ASN A 298 -24.62 -12.23 27.55
N GLU A 299 -23.95 -11.39 28.33
CA GLU A 299 -22.78 -11.75 29.18
C GLU A 299 -21.61 -12.40 28.38
N LYS A 300 -21.52 -12.15 27.06
CA LYS A 300 -20.39 -12.56 26.24
C LYS A 300 -19.20 -11.63 26.45
N LEU A 301 -19.44 -10.34 26.71
CA LEU A 301 -18.46 -9.36 27.15
C LEU A 301 -18.74 -9.00 28.62
N PRO A 302 -17.70 -8.89 29.46
CA PRO A 302 -16.27 -9.15 29.19
C PRO A 302 -15.96 -10.63 28.92
N ALA A 303 -15.05 -10.89 27.98
CA ALA A 303 -14.65 -12.24 27.60
C ALA A 303 -13.87 -12.93 28.73
N ARG A 304 -14.12 -14.23 28.94
CA ARG A 304 -13.45 -15.02 29.97
C ARG A 304 -11.96 -15.24 29.67
N ASP A 305 -11.65 -15.43 28.39
CA ASP A 305 -10.30 -15.71 27.90
C ASP A 305 -10.13 -15.23 26.44
N LYS A 306 -8.90 -15.38 25.89
CA LYS A 306 -8.58 -14.99 24.51
C LYS A 306 -9.36 -15.78 23.46
N ARG A 307 -9.77 -17.03 23.76
CA ARG A 307 -10.53 -17.86 22.82
C ARG A 307 -11.94 -17.32 22.66
N SER A 308 -12.58 -16.99 23.79
CA SER A 308 -13.89 -16.31 23.79
C SER A 308 -13.82 -14.95 23.06
N GLY A 309 -12.74 -14.20 23.26
CA GLY A 309 -12.51 -12.94 22.53
C GLY A 309 -12.41 -13.15 21.02
N LYS A 310 -11.74 -14.20 20.55
CA LYS A 310 -11.67 -14.52 19.11
C LYS A 310 -13.03 -14.91 18.54
N GLU A 311 -13.86 -15.60 19.30
CA GLU A 311 -15.24 -15.94 18.91
C GLU A 311 -16.09 -14.67 18.76
N ILE A 312 -15.96 -13.71 19.67
CA ILE A 312 -16.63 -12.40 19.59
C ILE A 312 -16.18 -11.63 18.34
N LEU A 313 -14.88 -11.57 18.07
CA LEU A 313 -14.37 -10.89 16.87
C LEU A 313 -14.89 -11.52 15.58
N ASN A 314 -14.96 -12.85 15.52
CA ASN A 314 -15.55 -13.56 14.39
C ASN A 314 -17.05 -13.30 14.23
N GLU A 315 -17.79 -13.08 15.32
CA GLU A 315 -19.19 -12.70 15.29
C GLU A 315 -19.36 -11.29 14.71
N LEU A 316 -18.54 -10.33 15.14
CA LEU A 316 -18.51 -8.96 14.62
C LEU A 316 -18.10 -8.91 13.13
N ARG A 317 -17.13 -9.75 12.70
CA ARG A 317 -16.73 -9.85 11.30
C ARG A 317 -17.87 -10.23 10.36
N LYS A 318 -18.75 -11.14 10.78
CA LYS A 318 -19.90 -11.56 9.98
C LYS A 318 -20.93 -10.46 9.73
N TYR A 319 -20.89 -9.40 10.52
CA TYR A 319 -21.79 -8.26 10.35
C TYR A 319 -21.42 -7.40 9.14
N VAL A 320 -20.15 -7.36 8.75
CA VAL A 320 -19.65 -6.54 7.64
C VAL A 320 -19.39 -7.33 6.35
N GLN A 321 -19.59 -8.66 6.37
CA GLN A 321 -19.60 -9.52 5.19
C GLN A 321 -21.03 -9.67 4.63
#